data_85f31fbbb54504ccdaf5d1a4a6907fb1
#
_entry.id   85f31fbbb54504ccdaf5d1a4a6907fb1
#
_cell.length_a   1.000
_cell.length_b   1.000
_cell.length_c   1.000
_cell.angle_alpha   90.00
_cell.angle_beta   90.00
_cell.angle_gamma   90.00
#
_symmetry.space_group_name_H-M   'P 1'
#
loop_
_entity.id
_entity.type
_entity.pdbx_description
1 polymer ?
#
loop_
_entity_poly.entity_id
_entity_poly.type
_entity_poly.pdbx_seq_one_letter_code
_entity_poly.pdbx_strand_id
1 'polypeptide(L)'
;MWLRSVFLCVALVSSTAFATSTKGSVSLLTSTFDKIVPKFKVTLVKFDVTYPYGEKHDEFVKVAEESQNTPDFLVAEVGVQDYGNKENADLAERFGVKKDDYPVLKLFVAGQDEPVTFTGDFKADEIKAFVKKNSGIKLQLKHCLPKFDELATKFMKEEDKAKQEGVLAEAKKLQESLEKEADKKSADVYIKMMQKVLERGKGFIDS
;
A
#
# COMPACT_ATOMS: atom_id res chain seq x y z
N MET A 1 -5.18 31.35 -64.28
CA MET A 1 -4.07 30.60 -63.63
C MET A 1 -4.27 30.71 -62.11
N TRP A 2 -4.84 29.67 -61.51
CA TRP A 2 -5.25 29.64 -60.10
C TRP A 2 -4.18 28.90 -59.28
N LEU A 3 -3.47 29.62 -58.41
CA LEU A 3 -2.51 29.05 -57.49
C LEU A 3 -3.28 28.55 -56.22
N ARG A 4 -3.42 27.25 -56.07
CA ARG A 4 -3.98 26.62 -54.88
C ARG A 4 -2.86 26.54 -53.81
N SER A 5 -2.94 27.38 -52.80
CA SER A 5 -2.15 27.27 -51.59
C SER A 5 -2.67 26.05 -50.77
N VAL A 6 -1.85 25.02 -50.70
CA VAL A 6 -2.09 23.88 -49.80
C VAL A 6 -1.53 24.26 -48.41
N PHE A 7 -2.42 24.60 -47.48
CA PHE A 7 -2.06 24.72 -46.05
C PHE A 7 -1.86 23.32 -45.51
N LEU A 8 -0.59 22.97 -45.28
CA LEU A 8 -0.21 21.75 -44.54
C LEU A 8 -0.36 22.02 -43.04
N CYS A 9 -1.51 21.65 -42.45
CA CYS A 9 -1.67 21.61 -40.98
C CYS A 9 -0.83 20.48 -40.40
N VAL A 10 0.36 20.80 -39.93
CA VAL A 10 1.13 19.90 -39.07
C VAL A 10 0.47 19.88 -37.69
N ALA A 11 -0.33 18.88 -37.44
CA ALA A 11 -0.84 18.60 -36.08
C ALA A 11 0.33 18.12 -35.21
N LEU A 12 0.86 19.02 -34.39
CA LEU A 12 1.76 18.65 -33.28
C LEU A 12 0.94 17.82 -32.28
N VAL A 13 1.03 16.52 -32.37
CA VAL A 13 0.55 15.62 -31.32
C VAL A 13 1.53 15.74 -30.16
N SER A 14 1.23 16.64 -29.24
CA SER A 14 1.90 16.66 -27.94
C SER A 14 1.50 15.39 -27.20
N SER A 15 2.35 14.36 -27.24
CA SER A 15 2.20 13.20 -26.37
C SER A 15 2.45 13.67 -24.93
N THR A 16 1.37 14.00 -24.22
CA THR A 16 1.42 14.16 -22.78
C THR A 16 1.72 12.79 -22.19
N ALA A 17 2.96 12.56 -21.81
CA ALA A 17 3.33 11.42 -21.00
C ALA A 17 2.64 11.59 -19.64
N PHE A 18 1.53 10.92 -19.44
CA PHE A 18 0.95 10.78 -18.11
C PHE A 18 1.91 9.91 -17.30
N ALA A 19 2.50 10.48 -16.25
CA ALA A 19 3.17 9.70 -15.24
C ALA A 19 2.13 8.76 -14.63
N THR A 20 2.19 7.49 -14.99
CA THR A 20 1.31 6.46 -14.41
C THR A 20 1.79 6.20 -12.99
N SER A 21 1.10 6.76 -12.01
CA SER A 21 1.35 6.40 -10.61
C SER A 21 1.02 4.91 -10.42
N THR A 22 1.81 4.26 -9.58
CA THR A 22 1.54 2.89 -9.16
C THR A 22 0.17 2.79 -8.50
N LYS A 23 -0.60 1.77 -8.85
CA LYS A 23 -1.91 1.55 -8.24
C LYS A 23 -1.78 1.42 -6.72
N GLY A 24 -2.59 2.20 -5.99
CA GLY A 24 -2.54 2.27 -4.52
C GLY A 24 -1.52 3.28 -3.97
N SER A 25 -0.73 3.94 -4.82
CA SER A 25 0.15 5.04 -4.43
C SER A 25 -0.29 6.38 -5.04
N VAL A 26 0.25 7.47 -4.48
CA VAL A 26 0.05 8.83 -4.96
C VAL A 26 1.40 9.42 -5.36
N SER A 27 1.50 9.95 -6.59
CA SER A 27 2.67 10.69 -7.02
C SER A 27 2.71 12.07 -6.37
N LEU A 28 3.81 12.41 -5.71
CA LEU A 28 4.03 13.68 -5.05
C LEU A 28 5.10 14.51 -5.77
N LEU A 29 4.85 15.80 -5.82
CA LEU A 29 5.78 16.82 -6.28
C LEU A 29 6.23 17.68 -5.09
N THR A 30 7.35 18.39 -5.21
CA THR A 30 7.80 19.37 -4.21
C THR A 30 6.68 20.32 -3.79
N SER A 31 5.86 20.78 -4.74
CA SER A 31 4.75 21.73 -4.49
C SER A 31 3.55 21.13 -3.74
N THR A 32 3.39 19.80 -3.73
CA THR A 32 2.26 19.09 -3.11
C THR A 32 2.64 18.32 -1.85
N PHE A 33 3.92 18.01 -1.68
CA PHE A 33 4.43 17.17 -0.60
C PHE A 33 3.98 17.66 0.79
N ASP A 34 4.30 18.90 1.14
CA ASP A 34 3.97 19.48 2.46
C ASP A 34 2.45 19.74 2.66
N LYS A 35 1.66 19.64 1.60
CA LYS A 35 0.20 19.77 1.67
C LYS A 35 -0.49 18.44 1.91
N ILE A 36 0.09 17.34 1.44
CA ILE A 36 -0.53 16.02 1.44
C ILE A 36 -0.01 15.16 2.59
N VAL A 37 1.31 15.01 2.74
CA VAL A 37 1.93 14.13 3.75
C VAL A 37 1.39 14.39 5.17
N PRO A 38 1.27 15.64 5.65
CA PRO A 38 0.79 15.90 7.01
C PRO A 38 -0.70 15.61 7.25
N LYS A 39 -1.47 15.26 6.21
CA LYS A 39 -2.90 14.91 6.33
C LYS A 39 -3.13 13.48 6.80
N PHE A 40 -2.10 12.65 6.76
CA PHE A 40 -2.18 11.25 7.15
C PHE A 40 -1.39 11.03 8.45
N LYS A 41 -1.82 10.06 9.25
CA LYS A 41 -1.07 9.67 10.45
C LYS A 41 0.28 9.07 10.10
N VAL A 42 0.32 8.33 8.99
CA VAL A 42 1.54 7.69 8.50
C VAL A 42 1.58 7.77 6.98
N THR A 43 2.73 8.18 6.43
CA THR A 43 2.97 8.18 4.99
C THR A 43 4.28 7.46 4.69
N LEU A 44 4.21 6.42 3.85
CA LEU A 44 5.39 5.76 3.29
C LEU A 44 5.71 6.40 1.93
N VAL A 45 6.87 7.05 1.82
CA VAL A 45 7.30 7.72 0.59
C VAL A 45 8.48 6.98 -0.02
N LYS A 46 8.36 6.61 -1.29
CA LYS A 46 9.46 6.12 -2.11
C LYS A 46 10.06 7.25 -2.93
N PHE A 47 11.35 7.48 -2.78
CA PHE A 47 12.16 8.31 -3.66
C PHE A 47 12.88 7.43 -4.67
N ASP A 48 12.65 7.68 -5.95
CA ASP A 48 13.17 6.84 -7.04
C ASP A 48 13.33 7.67 -8.32
N VAL A 49 13.87 7.08 -9.36
CA VAL A 49 13.84 7.67 -10.70
C VAL A 49 12.38 7.86 -11.16
N THR A 50 12.17 8.74 -12.15
CA THR A 50 10.81 9.05 -12.65
C THR A 50 10.08 7.84 -13.24
N TYR A 51 10.82 6.90 -13.82
CA TYR A 51 10.29 5.67 -14.42
C TYR A 51 11.00 4.46 -13.81
N PRO A 52 10.62 4.07 -12.58
CA PRO A 52 11.25 2.97 -11.89
C PRO A 52 10.80 1.62 -12.48
N TYR A 53 11.68 0.63 -12.41
CA TYR A 53 11.44 -0.74 -12.85
C TYR A 53 12.27 -1.75 -12.05
N GLY A 54 11.95 -3.03 -12.20
CA GLY A 54 12.67 -4.13 -11.60
C GLY A 54 12.14 -4.56 -10.24
N GLU A 55 12.78 -5.56 -9.63
CA GLU A 55 12.28 -6.28 -8.45
C GLU A 55 11.91 -5.37 -7.28
N LYS A 56 12.74 -4.37 -6.96
CA LYS A 56 12.44 -3.43 -5.87
C LYS A 56 11.17 -2.60 -6.14
N HIS A 57 10.97 -2.18 -7.40
CA HIS A 57 9.75 -1.49 -7.77
C HIS A 57 8.54 -2.41 -7.63
N ASP A 58 8.63 -3.65 -8.09
CA ASP A 58 7.54 -4.63 -8.01
C ASP A 58 7.15 -4.94 -6.55
N GLU A 59 8.14 -5.04 -5.65
CA GLU A 59 7.88 -5.22 -4.21
C GLU A 59 7.18 -4.00 -3.60
N PHE A 60 7.55 -2.78 -4.00
CA PHE A 60 6.85 -1.57 -3.58
C PHE A 60 5.41 -1.52 -4.10
N VAL A 61 5.19 -1.91 -5.36
CA VAL A 61 3.84 -2.02 -5.95
C VAL A 61 2.94 -2.93 -5.11
N LYS A 62 3.45 -4.08 -4.67
CA LYS A 62 2.71 -4.99 -3.77
C LYS A 62 2.29 -4.30 -2.47
N VAL A 63 3.22 -3.56 -1.84
CA VAL A 63 2.91 -2.80 -0.62
C VAL A 63 1.82 -1.77 -0.88
N ALA A 64 1.92 -1.00 -1.97
CA ALA A 64 0.95 0.03 -2.32
C ALA A 64 -0.45 -0.56 -2.56
N GLU A 65 -0.55 -1.62 -3.39
CA GLU A 65 -1.81 -2.28 -3.69
C GLU A 65 -2.47 -2.92 -2.46
N GLU A 66 -1.68 -3.57 -1.61
CA GLU A 66 -2.18 -4.25 -0.42
C GLU A 66 -2.59 -3.27 0.69
N SER A 67 -2.00 -2.07 0.72
CA SER A 67 -2.24 -1.06 1.75
C SER A 67 -3.28 -0.01 1.37
N GLN A 68 -3.75 0.04 0.13
CA GLN A 68 -4.60 1.12 -0.41
C GLN A 68 -5.87 1.42 0.41
N ASN A 69 -6.37 0.45 1.15
CA ASN A 69 -7.57 0.59 1.98
C ASN A 69 -7.26 0.76 3.48
N THR A 70 -5.98 0.93 3.85
CA THR A 70 -5.60 1.13 5.25
C THR A 70 -5.93 2.56 5.68
N PRO A 71 -6.79 2.75 6.69
CA PRO A 71 -7.14 4.09 7.17
C PRO A 71 -5.91 4.86 7.67
N ASP A 72 -5.90 6.18 7.44
CA ASP A 72 -4.85 7.09 7.92
C ASP A 72 -3.41 6.75 7.45
N PHE A 73 -3.28 5.87 6.46
CA PHE A 73 -2.01 5.47 5.85
C PHE A 73 -1.98 5.84 4.37
N LEU A 74 -0.93 6.51 3.95
CA LEU A 74 -0.67 6.87 2.56
C LEU A 74 0.60 6.19 2.06
N VAL A 75 0.53 5.60 0.87
CA VAL A 75 1.71 5.21 0.10
C VAL A 75 1.91 6.24 -1.01
N ALA A 76 3.11 6.78 -1.12
CA ALA A 76 3.41 7.83 -2.08
C ALA A 76 4.74 7.59 -2.79
N GLU A 77 4.87 8.19 -3.98
CA GLU A 77 6.07 8.14 -4.81
C GLU A 77 6.54 9.54 -5.15
N VAL A 78 7.84 9.76 -5.09
CA VAL A 78 8.53 10.95 -5.56
C VAL A 78 9.48 10.53 -6.67
N GLY A 79 9.12 10.83 -7.91
CA GLY A 79 9.98 10.64 -9.07
C GLY A 79 10.99 11.78 -9.17
N VAL A 80 12.27 11.49 -9.00
CA VAL A 80 13.33 12.50 -9.02
C VAL A 80 14.03 12.52 -10.38
N GLN A 81 14.12 13.70 -10.98
CA GLN A 81 14.84 13.92 -12.24
C GLN A 81 16.21 14.51 -11.97
N ASP A 82 17.23 13.95 -12.58
CA ASP A 82 18.61 14.47 -12.55
C ASP A 82 18.97 15.28 -13.80
N TYR A 83 18.05 15.40 -14.74
CA TYR A 83 18.19 16.13 -16.01
C TYR A 83 17.03 17.11 -16.25
N GLY A 84 17.15 17.97 -17.23
CA GLY A 84 16.11 18.93 -17.59
C GLY A 84 15.76 19.87 -16.46
N ASN A 85 14.50 19.92 -16.07
CA ASN A 85 13.98 20.79 -15.02
C ASN A 85 14.35 20.32 -13.60
N LYS A 86 15.04 19.19 -13.45
CA LYS A 86 15.41 18.59 -12.14
C LYS A 86 14.22 18.47 -11.19
N GLU A 87 13.08 18.01 -11.69
CA GLU A 87 11.87 17.90 -10.89
C GLU A 87 12.09 17.05 -9.64
N ASN A 88 11.65 17.58 -8.49
CA ASN A 88 11.79 16.99 -7.14
C ASN A 88 13.24 16.76 -6.66
N ALA A 89 14.26 17.31 -7.34
CA ALA A 89 15.64 17.19 -6.88
C ALA A 89 15.87 17.91 -5.53
N ASP A 90 15.23 19.07 -5.35
CA ASP A 90 15.20 19.85 -4.12
C ASP A 90 14.56 19.07 -2.95
N LEU A 91 13.51 18.31 -3.24
CA LEU A 91 12.84 17.47 -2.25
C LEU A 91 13.72 16.27 -1.83
N ALA A 92 14.40 15.63 -2.79
CA ALA A 92 15.36 14.57 -2.50
C ALA A 92 16.53 15.09 -1.65
N GLU A 93 17.08 16.26 -1.98
CA GLU A 93 18.14 16.91 -1.20
C GLU A 93 17.68 17.24 0.21
N ARG A 94 16.49 17.81 0.39
CA ARG A 94 15.88 18.12 1.69
C ARG A 94 15.86 16.92 2.62
N PHE A 95 15.60 15.72 2.09
CA PHE A 95 15.56 14.50 2.89
C PHE A 95 16.84 13.66 2.82
N GLY A 96 17.94 14.23 2.29
CA GLY A 96 19.24 13.60 2.22
C GLY A 96 19.29 12.34 1.34
N VAL A 97 18.41 12.26 0.32
CA VAL A 97 18.33 11.13 -0.59
C VAL A 97 19.22 11.37 -1.80
N LYS A 98 20.17 10.47 -2.06
CA LYS A 98 21.10 10.54 -3.19
C LYS A 98 20.68 9.59 -4.30
N LYS A 99 21.03 9.93 -5.53
CA LYS A 99 20.71 9.13 -6.72
C LYS A 99 21.24 7.70 -6.63
N ASP A 100 22.44 7.53 -6.09
CA ASP A 100 23.10 6.22 -6.01
C ASP A 100 22.41 5.26 -5.01
N ASP A 101 21.56 5.83 -4.13
CA ASP A 101 20.85 5.06 -3.09
C ASP A 101 19.45 4.61 -3.56
N TYR A 102 18.97 5.04 -4.74
CA TYR A 102 17.61 4.73 -5.19
C TYR A 102 17.35 3.22 -5.37
N PRO A 103 16.15 2.75 -5.05
CA PRO A 103 15.05 3.45 -4.38
C PRO A 103 15.27 3.59 -2.87
N VAL A 104 14.89 4.73 -2.30
CA VAL A 104 14.90 4.97 -0.85
C VAL A 104 13.48 5.09 -0.33
N LEU A 105 13.16 4.36 0.74
CA LEU A 105 11.88 4.50 1.44
C LEU A 105 12.06 5.31 2.72
N LYS A 106 11.17 6.28 2.92
CA LYS A 106 11.09 7.07 4.15
C LYS A 106 9.67 7.01 4.71
N LEU A 107 9.57 6.76 6.00
CA LEU A 107 8.33 6.70 6.74
C LEU A 107 8.13 7.98 7.54
N PHE A 108 7.10 8.72 7.20
CA PHE A 108 6.66 9.92 7.91
C PHE A 108 5.55 9.53 8.88
N VAL A 109 5.74 9.84 10.15
CA VAL A 109 4.77 9.54 11.21
C VAL A 109 4.33 10.85 11.85
N ALA A 110 3.04 11.10 11.95
CA ALA A 110 2.52 12.32 12.56
C ALA A 110 3.04 12.49 13.99
N GLY A 111 3.56 13.68 14.30
CA GLY A 111 4.17 13.99 15.61
C GLY A 111 5.66 13.62 15.73
N GLN A 112 6.28 13.13 14.66
CA GLN A 112 7.73 12.98 14.56
C GLN A 112 8.29 14.03 13.60
N ASP A 113 9.38 14.70 14.00
CA ASP A 113 9.98 15.78 13.18
C ASP A 113 10.76 15.21 11.99
N GLU A 114 11.39 14.04 12.16
CA GLU A 114 12.24 13.43 11.14
C GLU A 114 11.64 12.10 10.65
N PRO A 115 11.67 11.83 9.33
CA PRO A 115 11.22 10.56 8.79
C PRO A 115 12.20 9.43 9.08
N VAL A 116 11.67 8.24 9.32
CA VAL A 116 12.49 7.03 9.52
C VAL A 116 12.84 6.43 8.16
N THR A 117 14.13 6.23 7.89
CA THR A 117 14.59 5.60 6.65
C THR A 117 14.56 4.08 6.77
N PHE A 118 14.03 3.41 5.75
CA PHE A 118 14.07 1.95 5.65
C PHE A 118 15.48 1.48 5.24
N THR A 119 16.01 0.52 5.97
CA THR A 119 17.35 -0.06 5.74
C THR A 119 17.35 -1.59 5.63
N GLY A 120 16.16 -2.19 5.58
CA GLY A 120 15.99 -3.65 5.43
C GLY A 120 16.10 -4.15 4.00
N ASP A 121 15.91 -5.45 3.82
CA ASP A 121 15.78 -6.04 2.49
C ASP A 121 14.51 -5.51 1.80
N PHE A 122 14.66 -5.11 0.53
CA PHE A 122 13.58 -4.47 -0.22
C PHE A 122 12.55 -5.52 -0.68
N LYS A 123 11.82 -6.09 0.29
CA LYS A 123 10.74 -7.05 0.14
C LYS A 123 9.47 -6.50 0.77
N ALA A 124 8.33 -6.77 0.15
CA ALA A 124 7.04 -6.25 0.60
C ALA A 124 6.74 -6.55 2.07
N ASP A 125 7.05 -7.76 2.54
CA ASP A 125 6.80 -8.15 3.92
C ASP A 125 7.73 -7.44 4.91
N GLU A 126 9.00 -7.23 4.56
CA GLU A 126 9.95 -6.45 5.35
C GLU A 126 9.54 -4.97 5.45
N ILE A 127 9.09 -4.39 4.33
CA ILE A 127 8.57 -3.01 4.29
C ILE A 127 7.34 -2.88 5.19
N LYS A 128 6.39 -3.83 5.13
CA LYS A 128 5.21 -3.84 5.99
C LYS A 128 5.56 -4.01 7.48
N ALA A 129 6.51 -4.88 7.78
CA ALA A 129 7.02 -5.07 9.13
C ALA A 129 7.66 -3.78 9.67
N PHE A 130 8.46 -3.09 8.85
CA PHE A 130 9.05 -1.79 9.16
C PHE A 130 7.98 -0.72 9.46
N VAL A 131 6.95 -0.60 8.61
CA VAL A 131 5.84 0.34 8.84
C VAL A 131 5.15 0.03 10.16
N LYS A 132 4.80 -1.23 10.41
CA LYS A 132 4.16 -1.67 11.66
C LYS A 132 5.01 -1.35 12.88
N LYS A 133 6.32 -1.63 12.82
CA LYS A 133 7.26 -1.41 13.94
C LYS A 133 7.37 0.07 14.32
N ASN A 134 7.42 0.97 13.34
CA ASN A 134 7.69 2.38 13.57
C ASN A 134 6.43 3.24 13.75
N SER A 135 5.26 2.77 13.33
CA SER A 135 4.00 3.54 13.41
C SER A 135 2.88 2.85 14.17
N GLY A 136 3.01 1.56 14.46
CA GLY A 136 1.94 0.76 15.06
C GLY A 136 0.77 0.46 14.12
N ILE A 137 0.76 1.01 12.87
CA ILE A 137 -0.27 0.70 11.89
C ILE A 137 -0.14 -0.76 11.45
N LYS A 138 -1.24 -1.47 11.52
CA LYS A 138 -1.33 -2.83 10.99
C LYS A 138 -1.72 -2.74 9.51
N LEU A 139 -0.75 -2.92 8.62
CA LEU A 139 -1.03 -3.09 7.20
C LEU A 139 -1.70 -4.46 6.99
N GLN A 140 -2.71 -4.50 6.13
CA GLN A 140 -3.34 -5.77 5.79
C GLN A 140 -2.32 -6.69 5.10
N LEU A 141 -2.22 -7.90 5.62
CA LEU A 141 -1.51 -8.94 4.91
C LEU A 141 -2.38 -9.36 3.70
N LYS A 142 -1.72 -9.74 2.63
CA LYS A 142 -2.37 -10.34 1.46
C LYS A 142 -3.26 -11.49 1.98
N HIS A 143 -4.54 -11.46 1.64
CA HIS A 143 -5.53 -12.43 2.10
C HIS A 143 -6.18 -12.19 3.48
N CYS A 144 -5.85 -11.11 4.22
CA CYS A 144 -6.64 -10.72 5.37
C CYS A 144 -7.90 -9.95 4.94
N LEU A 145 -9.04 -10.39 5.45
CA LEU A 145 -10.34 -9.78 5.19
C LEU A 145 -10.78 -9.05 6.46
N PRO A 146 -10.92 -7.69 6.46
CA PRO A 146 -11.20 -6.92 7.66
C PRO A 146 -12.41 -7.41 8.45
N LYS A 147 -13.51 -7.71 7.76
CA LYS A 147 -14.71 -8.24 8.39
C LYS A 147 -14.50 -9.62 9.04
N PHE A 148 -13.62 -10.45 8.46
CA PHE A 148 -13.27 -11.74 9.05
C PHE A 148 -12.30 -11.59 10.21
N ASP A 149 -11.39 -10.59 10.19
CA ASP A 149 -10.54 -10.26 11.33
C ASP A 149 -11.37 -9.81 12.54
N GLU A 150 -12.43 -9.00 12.31
CA GLU A 150 -13.38 -8.59 13.34
C GLU A 150 -14.14 -9.82 13.92
N LEU A 151 -14.65 -10.68 13.03
CA LEU A 151 -15.35 -11.91 13.43
C LEU A 151 -14.41 -12.87 14.18
N ALA A 152 -13.17 -13.04 13.72
CA ALA A 152 -12.18 -13.85 14.41
C ALA A 152 -11.86 -13.29 15.81
N THR A 153 -11.71 -11.96 15.92
CA THR A 153 -11.49 -11.30 17.21
C THR A 153 -12.67 -11.49 18.16
N LYS A 154 -13.90 -11.32 17.66
CA LYS A 154 -15.14 -11.56 18.42
C LYS A 154 -15.24 -13.01 18.88
N PHE A 155 -14.97 -13.96 17.97
CA PHE A 155 -14.97 -15.39 18.25
C PHE A 155 -13.96 -15.78 19.33
N MET A 156 -12.75 -15.27 19.27
CA MET A 156 -11.68 -15.56 20.24
C MET A 156 -11.93 -14.97 21.64
N LYS A 157 -12.62 -13.83 21.72
CA LYS A 157 -13.01 -13.20 23.00
C LYS A 157 -14.20 -13.90 23.67
N GLU A 158 -15.03 -14.57 22.88
CA GLU A 158 -16.20 -15.26 23.40
C GLU A 158 -15.79 -16.59 24.10
N GLU A 159 -16.35 -16.84 25.28
CA GLU A 159 -16.12 -18.06 26.06
C GLU A 159 -17.28 -19.06 25.92
N ASP A 160 -18.46 -18.55 25.59
CA ASP A 160 -19.67 -19.38 25.38
C ASP A 160 -19.62 -20.06 24.02
N LYS A 161 -19.60 -21.39 24.03
CA LYS A 161 -19.53 -22.23 22.82
C LYS A 161 -20.69 -21.97 21.86
N ALA A 162 -21.89 -21.78 22.36
CA ALA A 162 -23.08 -21.53 21.53
C ALA A 162 -22.97 -20.18 20.81
N LYS A 163 -22.38 -19.15 21.46
CA LYS A 163 -22.13 -17.85 20.86
C LYS A 163 -20.98 -17.92 19.84
N GLN A 164 -19.93 -18.70 20.12
CA GLN A 164 -18.87 -18.97 19.13
C GLN A 164 -19.43 -19.64 17.87
N GLU A 165 -20.33 -20.59 18.01
CA GLU A 165 -21.03 -21.23 16.86
C GLU A 165 -21.86 -20.20 16.07
N GLY A 166 -22.49 -19.23 16.77
CA GLY A 166 -23.18 -18.12 16.13
C GLY A 166 -22.26 -17.24 15.29
N VAL A 167 -21.06 -16.88 15.82
CA VAL A 167 -20.07 -16.11 15.05
C VAL A 167 -19.54 -16.89 13.85
N LEU A 168 -19.34 -18.20 14.00
CA LEU A 168 -18.93 -19.06 12.89
C LEU A 168 -20.01 -19.12 11.79
N ALA A 169 -21.29 -19.17 12.16
CA ALA A 169 -22.39 -19.12 11.19
C ALA A 169 -22.45 -17.78 10.45
N GLU A 170 -22.21 -16.67 11.17
CA GLU A 170 -22.09 -15.33 10.58
C GLU A 170 -20.94 -15.27 9.55
N ALA A 171 -19.76 -15.83 9.89
CA ALA A 171 -18.62 -15.90 9.00
C ALA A 171 -18.91 -16.70 7.72
N LYS A 172 -19.58 -17.86 7.84
CA LYS A 172 -19.98 -18.67 6.67
C LYS A 172 -20.93 -17.92 5.74
N LYS A 173 -21.93 -17.23 6.31
CA LYS A 173 -22.88 -16.43 5.53
C LYS A 173 -22.18 -15.26 4.83
N LEU A 174 -21.22 -14.62 5.50
CA LEU A 174 -20.43 -13.55 4.91
C LEU A 174 -19.58 -14.07 3.74
N GLN A 175 -18.99 -15.27 3.84
CA GLN A 175 -18.23 -15.90 2.77
C GLN A 175 -19.08 -16.10 1.50
N GLU A 176 -20.32 -16.53 1.64
CA GLU A 176 -21.24 -16.71 0.51
C GLU A 176 -21.52 -15.41 -0.26
N SER A 177 -21.46 -14.26 0.42
CA SER A 177 -21.66 -12.93 -0.17
C SER A 177 -20.44 -12.35 -0.88
N LEU A 178 -19.27 -13.00 -0.80
CA LEU A 178 -18.05 -12.54 -1.47
C LEU A 178 -18.12 -12.86 -2.98
N GLU A 179 -17.71 -11.90 -3.80
CA GLU A 179 -17.71 -12.07 -5.26
C GLU A 179 -16.41 -12.70 -5.77
N LYS A 180 -15.26 -12.31 -5.16
CA LYS A 180 -13.93 -12.73 -5.62
C LYS A 180 -13.55 -14.10 -5.06
N GLU A 181 -13.13 -15.01 -5.93
CA GLU A 181 -12.66 -16.34 -5.53
C GLU A 181 -11.43 -16.32 -4.60
N ALA A 182 -10.56 -15.32 -4.76
CA ALA A 182 -9.42 -15.14 -3.86
C ALA A 182 -9.88 -14.82 -2.43
N ASP A 183 -10.88 -13.94 -2.29
CA ASP A 183 -11.46 -13.57 -0.99
C ASP A 183 -12.20 -14.73 -0.35
N LYS A 184 -12.93 -15.55 -1.14
CA LYS A 184 -13.58 -16.77 -0.66
C LYS A 184 -12.58 -17.78 -0.10
N LYS A 185 -11.43 -17.97 -0.79
CA LYS A 185 -10.35 -18.84 -0.28
C LYS A 185 -9.75 -18.32 1.01
N SER A 186 -9.58 -17.01 1.13
CA SER A 186 -9.11 -16.37 2.37
C SER A 186 -10.12 -16.56 3.51
N ALA A 187 -11.41 -16.31 3.25
CA ALA A 187 -12.48 -16.52 4.21
C ALA A 187 -12.55 -17.98 4.70
N ASP A 188 -12.28 -18.95 3.82
CA ASP A 188 -12.25 -20.37 4.15
C ASP A 188 -11.18 -20.70 5.21
N VAL A 189 -10.05 -20.01 5.19
CA VAL A 189 -9.00 -20.17 6.21
C VAL A 189 -9.51 -19.73 7.60
N TYR A 190 -10.18 -18.57 7.69
CA TYR A 190 -10.77 -18.10 8.96
C TYR A 190 -11.81 -19.07 9.49
N ILE A 191 -12.71 -19.54 8.62
CA ILE A 191 -13.77 -20.49 8.98
C ILE A 191 -13.16 -21.80 9.50
N LYS A 192 -12.16 -22.36 8.80
CA LYS A 192 -11.48 -23.59 9.23
C LYS A 192 -10.77 -23.41 10.56
N MET A 193 -10.15 -22.24 10.81
CA MET A 193 -9.53 -21.94 12.10
C MET A 193 -10.57 -21.90 13.22
N MET A 194 -11.69 -21.19 13.04
CA MET A 194 -12.77 -21.13 14.02
C MET A 194 -13.35 -22.53 14.32
N GLN A 195 -13.53 -23.37 13.30
CA GLN A 195 -13.99 -24.75 13.45
C GLN A 195 -13.01 -25.59 14.29
N LYS A 196 -11.70 -25.49 13.99
CA LYS A 196 -10.69 -26.21 14.77
C LYS A 196 -10.62 -25.76 16.23
N VAL A 197 -10.84 -24.49 16.50
CA VAL A 197 -10.90 -23.97 17.87
C VAL A 197 -12.12 -24.51 18.62
N LEU A 198 -13.28 -24.61 17.97
CA LEU A 198 -14.47 -25.26 18.55
C LEU A 198 -14.28 -26.76 18.87
N GLU A 199 -13.52 -27.47 18.03
CA GLU A 199 -13.21 -28.87 18.18
C GLU A 199 -12.14 -29.16 19.23
N ARG A 200 -11.05 -28.37 19.23
CA ARG A 200 -9.83 -28.67 20.00
C ARG A 200 -9.55 -27.70 21.14
N GLY A 201 -10.32 -26.62 21.25
CA GLY A 201 -10.10 -25.54 22.21
C GLY A 201 -9.07 -24.51 21.74
N LYS A 202 -9.04 -23.37 22.46
CA LYS A 202 -8.17 -22.20 22.11
C LYS A 202 -6.66 -22.52 22.16
N GLY A 203 -6.23 -23.48 22.99
CA GLY A 203 -4.83 -23.89 23.12
C GLY A 203 -4.21 -24.51 21.87
N PHE A 204 -5.02 -24.82 20.85
CA PHE A 204 -4.53 -25.32 19.56
C PHE A 204 -3.75 -24.23 18.77
N ILE A 205 -3.96 -22.95 19.06
CA ILE A 205 -3.33 -21.86 18.33
C ILE A 205 -1.91 -21.59 18.85
N ASP A 206 -1.63 -22.01 20.10
CA ASP A 206 -0.35 -21.79 20.78
C ASP A 206 0.64 -22.97 20.61
N SER A 207 0.25 -23.99 19.89
CA SER A 207 1.03 -25.20 19.59
C SER A 207 1.54 -25.22 18.15
#